data_365e1a04b00377bfd5e346d2f8e42e1e
#
_entry.id   365e1a04b00377bfd5e346d2f8e42e1e
#
_cell.length_a   1.000
_cell.length_b   1.000
_cell.length_c   1.000
_cell.angle_alpha   90.00
_cell.angle_beta   90.00
_cell.angle_gamma   90.00
#
_symmetry.space_group_name_H-M   'P 1'
#
loop_
_entity.id
_entity.type
_entity.pdbx_description
1 polymer ?
#
loop_
_entity_poly.entity_id
_entity_poly.type
_entity_poly.pdbx_seq_one_letter_code
_entity_poly.pdbx_strand_id
1 'polypeptide(L)'
;VLIPRPDTEILVEEVMKLYSNEQKLSVLDIGTGSGCIIISILKDRPKFNGIAIDISKKAINIAKYNAKMHHLNNRIKFYKTSVDNFFKDKYDLIVSNPPYISRLQIKYLDKDILGFEPIQALEGGIDGFNVYSKIVKKSSMLLKVGGKLVLEIGFDQKFKMLKLLKKHVFV
;
A
#
# COMPACT_ATOMS: atom_id res chain seq x y z
N VAL A 1 -4.26 -5.87 12.49
CA VAL A 1 -4.32 -5.18 11.21
C VAL A 1 -4.80 -3.76 11.48
N LEU A 2 -4.23 -2.77 10.81
CA LEU A 2 -4.68 -1.38 10.86
C LEU A 2 -6.17 -1.29 10.46
N ILE A 3 -6.95 -0.52 11.22
CA ILE A 3 -8.33 -0.20 10.84
C ILE A 3 -8.26 0.87 9.72
N PRO A 4 -8.96 0.68 8.59
CA PRO A 4 -8.96 1.66 7.52
C PRO A 4 -9.34 3.06 8.03
N ARG A 5 -8.58 4.08 7.62
CA ARG A 5 -8.79 5.48 7.98
C ARG A 5 -9.48 6.21 6.83
N PRO A 6 -10.21 7.31 7.09
CA PRO A 6 -10.79 8.15 6.03
C PRO A 6 -9.75 8.61 4.99
N ASP A 7 -8.52 8.90 5.42
CA ASP A 7 -7.43 9.32 4.52
C ASP A 7 -7.08 8.23 3.48
N THR A 8 -7.25 6.94 3.84
CA THR A 8 -7.02 5.83 2.90
C THR A 8 -8.09 5.79 1.80
N GLU A 9 -9.29 6.32 2.03
CA GLU A 9 -10.32 6.46 1.00
C GLU A 9 -9.87 7.45 -0.07
N ILE A 10 -9.20 8.54 0.31
CA ILE A 10 -8.62 9.53 -0.62
C ILE A 10 -7.63 8.86 -1.57
N LEU A 11 -6.80 7.94 -1.09
CA LEU A 11 -5.88 7.18 -1.95
C LEU A 11 -6.63 6.40 -3.03
N VAL A 12 -7.73 5.73 -2.66
CA VAL A 12 -8.57 4.98 -3.59
C VAL A 12 -9.22 5.93 -4.60
N GLU A 13 -9.78 7.06 -4.16
CA GLU A 13 -10.39 8.06 -5.04
C GLU A 13 -9.40 8.62 -6.06
N GLU A 14 -8.16 8.91 -5.65
CA GLU A 14 -7.11 9.37 -6.57
C GLU A 14 -6.80 8.31 -7.64
N VAL A 15 -6.75 7.03 -7.26
CA VAL A 15 -6.60 5.94 -8.24
C VAL A 15 -7.78 5.90 -9.21
N MET A 16 -9.02 6.13 -8.73
CA MET A 16 -10.21 6.15 -9.61
C MET A 16 -10.17 7.30 -10.61
N LYS A 17 -9.61 8.46 -10.24
CA LYS A 17 -9.42 9.61 -11.16
C LYS A 17 -8.36 9.34 -12.22
N LEU A 18 -7.33 8.54 -11.89
CA LEU A 18 -6.20 8.26 -12.78
C LEU A 18 -6.53 7.27 -13.91
N TYR A 19 -7.53 6.41 -13.71
CA TYR A 19 -7.80 5.28 -14.59
C TYR A 19 -9.29 5.07 -14.84
N SER A 20 -9.64 4.82 -16.10
CA SER A 20 -11.03 4.53 -16.49
C SER A 20 -11.41 3.06 -16.29
N ASN A 21 -12.71 2.76 -16.34
CA ASN A 21 -13.26 1.40 -16.24
C ASN A 21 -12.87 0.51 -17.43
N GLU A 22 -12.54 1.11 -18.57
CA GLU A 22 -12.23 0.38 -19.80
C GLU A 22 -10.82 -0.21 -19.82
N GLN A 23 -9.90 0.34 -19.02
CA GLN A 23 -8.52 -0.11 -18.94
C GLN A 23 -8.39 -1.46 -18.27
N LYS A 24 -7.36 -2.23 -18.67
CA LYS A 24 -6.99 -3.50 -18.03
C LYS A 24 -5.62 -3.34 -17.41
N LEU A 25 -5.57 -3.27 -16.09
CA LEU A 25 -4.34 -3.00 -15.36
C LEU A 25 -3.98 -4.13 -14.39
N SER A 26 -2.67 -4.25 -14.17
CA SER A 26 -2.07 -5.03 -13.08
C SER A 26 -1.72 -4.11 -11.91
N VAL A 27 -2.26 -4.40 -10.72
CA VAL A 27 -2.09 -3.61 -9.51
C VAL A 27 -1.28 -4.39 -8.48
N LEU A 28 -0.31 -3.74 -7.84
CA LEU A 28 0.39 -4.27 -6.67
C LEU A 28 0.04 -3.43 -5.44
N ASP A 29 -0.47 -4.06 -4.40
CA ASP A 29 -0.71 -3.46 -3.09
C ASP A 29 0.35 -3.92 -2.10
N ILE A 30 1.19 -3.00 -1.65
CA ILE A 30 2.31 -3.27 -0.74
C ILE A 30 1.92 -2.91 0.69
N GLY A 31 1.99 -3.89 1.60
CA GLY A 31 1.49 -3.73 2.97
C GLY A 31 -0.03 -3.73 3.02
N THR A 32 -0.63 -4.70 2.33
CA THR A 32 -2.08 -4.71 2.05
C THR A 32 -2.98 -4.71 3.31
N GLY A 33 -2.47 -5.11 4.46
CA GLY A 33 -3.23 -5.14 5.70
C GLY A 33 -4.50 -5.99 5.60
N SER A 34 -5.66 -5.36 5.72
CA SER A 34 -6.97 -6.00 5.54
C SER A 34 -7.36 -6.24 4.08
N GLY A 35 -6.57 -5.72 3.14
CA GLY A 35 -6.89 -5.74 1.71
C GLY A 35 -7.81 -4.59 1.27
N CYS A 36 -8.13 -3.64 2.15
CA CYS A 36 -9.14 -2.61 1.88
C CYS A 36 -8.84 -1.82 0.61
N ILE A 37 -7.59 -1.39 0.37
CA ILE A 37 -7.21 -0.60 -0.81
C ILE A 37 -7.43 -1.41 -2.09
N ILE A 38 -6.77 -2.57 -2.21
CA ILE A 38 -6.83 -3.36 -3.44
C ILE A 38 -8.22 -3.91 -3.71
N ILE A 39 -8.98 -4.29 -2.67
CA ILE A 39 -10.36 -4.76 -2.81
C ILE A 39 -11.25 -3.64 -3.33
N SER A 40 -11.18 -2.43 -2.76
CA SER A 40 -11.95 -1.28 -3.22
C SER A 40 -11.64 -0.94 -4.68
N ILE A 41 -10.35 -0.87 -5.04
CA ILE A 41 -9.91 -0.61 -6.41
C ILE A 41 -10.49 -1.66 -7.37
N LEU A 42 -10.32 -2.94 -7.10
CA LEU A 42 -10.74 -4.00 -8.01
C LEU A 42 -12.26 -4.18 -8.06
N LYS A 43 -12.97 -3.86 -6.99
CA LYS A 43 -14.43 -3.87 -6.97
C LYS A 43 -14.99 -2.85 -7.95
N ASP A 44 -14.41 -1.66 -7.99
CA ASP A 44 -14.84 -0.56 -8.84
C ASP A 44 -14.27 -0.65 -10.27
N ARG A 45 -13.18 -1.39 -10.48
CA ARG A 45 -12.49 -1.61 -11.76
C ARG A 45 -12.53 -3.08 -12.17
N PRO A 46 -13.59 -3.56 -12.83
CA PRO A 46 -13.81 -4.98 -13.10
C PRO A 46 -12.74 -5.64 -13.99
N LYS A 47 -12.03 -4.85 -14.81
CA LYS A 47 -10.98 -5.33 -15.69
C LYS A 47 -9.57 -5.37 -15.04
N PHE A 48 -9.42 -4.89 -13.80
CA PHE A 48 -8.14 -4.92 -13.09
C PHE A 48 -7.91 -6.27 -12.40
N ASN A 49 -6.65 -6.66 -12.32
CA ASN A 49 -6.17 -7.78 -11.52
C ASN A 49 -5.08 -7.32 -10.57
N GLY A 50 -4.93 -7.97 -9.44
CA GLY A 50 -4.03 -7.51 -8.42
C GLY A 50 -3.19 -8.59 -7.77
N ILE A 51 -2.09 -8.12 -7.21
CA ILE A 51 -1.27 -8.85 -6.23
C ILE A 51 -1.22 -8.01 -4.96
N ALA A 52 -1.40 -8.66 -3.83
CA ALA A 52 -1.33 -8.05 -2.51
C ALA A 52 -0.23 -8.72 -1.70
N ILE A 53 0.67 -7.93 -1.12
CA ILE A 53 1.75 -8.45 -0.29
C ILE A 53 1.70 -7.84 1.11
N ASP A 54 2.06 -8.65 2.11
CA ASP A 54 2.22 -8.21 3.50
C ASP A 54 3.23 -9.11 4.21
N ILE A 55 3.95 -8.58 5.19
CA ILE A 55 4.86 -9.34 6.03
C ILE A 55 4.10 -10.18 7.07
N SER A 56 2.90 -9.78 7.43
CA SER A 56 2.05 -10.41 8.42
C SER A 56 1.17 -11.50 7.82
N LYS A 57 1.34 -12.74 8.28
CA LYS A 57 0.45 -13.85 7.90
C LYS A 57 -1.00 -13.59 8.31
N LYS A 58 -1.21 -12.94 9.47
CA LYS A 58 -2.55 -12.58 9.95
C LYS A 58 -3.22 -11.58 8.99
N ALA A 59 -2.49 -10.56 8.52
CA ALA A 59 -3.00 -9.60 7.54
C ALA A 59 -3.40 -10.31 6.24
N ILE A 60 -2.53 -11.13 5.68
CA ILE A 60 -2.83 -11.90 4.45
C ILE A 60 -4.07 -12.78 4.61
N ASN A 61 -4.26 -13.42 5.77
CA ASN A 61 -5.45 -14.26 6.01
C ASN A 61 -6.74 -13.40 6.03
N ILE A 62 -6.70 -12.23 6.68
CA ILE A 62 -7.83 -11.29 6.72
C ILE A 62 -8.12 -10.76 5.30
N ALA A 63 -7.10 -10.33 4.56
CA ALA A 63 -7.26 -9.83 3.20
C ALA A 63 -7.87 -10.89 2.26
N LYS A 64 -7.44 -12.15 2.37
CA LYS A 64 -8.04 -13.27 1.62
C LYS A 64 -9.50 -13.49 1.97
N TYR A 65 -9.85 -13.44 3.26
CA TYR A 65 -11.23 -13.58 3.71
C TYR A 65 -12.09 -12.44 3.13
N ASN A 66 -11.63 -11.18 3.26
CA ASN A 66 -12.33 -10.02 2.72
C ASN A 66 -12.49 -10.09 1.20
N ALA A 67 -11.44 -10.46 0.47
CA ALA A 67 -11.52 -10.64 -0.98
C ALA A 67 -12.55 -11.71 -1.39
N LYS A 68 -12.65 -12.80 -0.62
CA LYS A 68 -13.69 -13.83 -0.84
C LYS A 68 -15.09 -13.27 -0.60
N MET A 69 -15.30 -12.51 0.47
CA MET A 69 -16.60 -11.87 0.77
C MET A 69 -17.05 -10.90 -0.32
N HIS A 70 -16.08 -10.27 -1.01
CA HIS A 70 -16.35 -9.37 -2.15
C HIS A 70 -16.27 -10.05 -3.52
N HIS A 71 -16.17 -11.38 -3.59
CA HIS A 71 -16.09 -12.18 -4.84
C HIS A 71 -14.87 -11.83 -5.72
N LEU A 72 -13.76 -11.40 -5.11
CA LEU A 72 -12.52 -11.01 -5.78
C LEU A 72 -11.37 -12.02 -5.65
N ASN A 73 -11.62 -13.17 -5.04
CA ASN A 73 -10.59 -14.20 -4.77
C ASN A 73 -9.89 -14.72 -6.03
N ASN A 74 -10.52 -14.68 -7.19
CA ASN A 74 -9.93 -15.09 -8.48
C ASN A 74 -9.17 -13.96 -9.17
N ARG A 75 -9.28 -12.72 -8.67
CA ARG A 75 -8.66 -11.53 -9.27
C ARG A 75 -7.49 -10.99 -8.44
N ILE A 76 -7.30 -11.47 -7.20
CA ILE A 76 -6.22 -11.04 -6.31
C ILE A 76 -5.41 -12.25 -5.88
N LYS A 77 -4.08 -12.18 -6.11
CA LYS A 77 -3.12 -13.14 -5.56
C LYS A 77 -2.45 -12.55 -4.33
N PHE A 78 -2.36 -13.33 -3.25
CA PHE A 78 -1.83 -12.88 -1.96
C PHE A 78 -0.53 -13.59 -1.62
N TYR A 79 0.51 -12.82 -1.23
CA TYR A 79 1.79 -13.35 -0.80
C TYR A 79 2.21 -12.80 0.56
N LYS A 80 2.61 -13.70 1.46
CA LYS A 80 3.30 -13.30 2.70
C LYS A 80 4.76 -13.07 2.37
N THR A 81 5.16 -11.82 2.18
CA THR A 81 6.55 -11.44 1.86
C THR A 81 6.80 -9.97 2.20
N SER A 82 8.06 -9.62 2.35
CA SER A 82 8.47 -8.21 2.41
C SER A 82 8.61 -7.63 1.00
N VAL A 83 8.52 -6.30 0.90
CA VAL A 83 8.76 -5.59 -0.36
C VAL A 83 10.17 -5.85 -0.91
N ASP A 84 11.17 -5.99 -0.05
CA ASP A 84 12.56 -6.25 -0.44
C ASP A 84 12.71 -7.58 -1.17
N ASN A 85 11.95 -8.60 -0.75
CA ASN A 85 12.03 -9.98 -1.27
C ASN A 85 11.02 -10.28 -2.38
N PHE A 86 10.28 -9.26 -2.83
CA PHE A 86 9.28 -9.42 -3.87
C PHE A 86 9.84 -9.02 -5.24
N PHE A 87 9.81 -9.94 -6.22
CA PHE A 87 10.42 -9.75 -7.56
C PHE A 87 9.53 -10.26 -8.70
N LYS A 88 8.22 -10.36 -8.48
CA LYS A 88 7.30 -10.87 -9.50
C LYS A 88 6.74 -9.76 -10.36
N ASP A 89 6.76 -9.97 -11.66
CA ASP A 89 6.06 -9.19 -12.69
C ASP A 89 6.39 -7.69 -12.74
N LYS A 90 5.71 -7.01 -13.61
CA LYS A 90 5.68 -5.54 -13.72
C LYS A 90 4.23 -5.06 -13.62
N TYR A 91 4.03 -3.90 -13.01
CA TYR A 91 2.71 -3.39 -12.66
C TYR A 91 2.43 -2.06 -13.34
N ASP A 92 1.17 -1.82 -13.68
CA ASP A 92 0.69 -0.55 -14.17
C ASP A 92 0.48 0.44 -13.02
N LEU A 93 0.12 -0.10 -11.85
CA LEU A 93 -0.13 0.66 -10.63
C LEU A 93 0.46 -0.06 -9.42
N ILE A 94 1.17 0.69 -8.61
CA ILE A 94 1.57 0.26 -7.25
C ILE A 94 0.90 1.20 -6.26
N VAL A 95 0.23 0.63 -5.25
CA VAL A 95 -0.40 1.37 -4.15
C VAL A 95 0.19 0.92 -2.82
N SER A 96 0.24 1.81 -1.85
CA SER A 96 0.60 1.46 -0.48
C SER A 96 0.15 2.51 0.52
N ASN A 97 -0.35 2.05 1.67
CA ASN A 97 -0.42 2.82 2.91
C ASN A 97 0.57 2.19 3.91
N PRO A 98 1.86 2.55 3.85
CA PRO A 98 2.85 1.94 4.73
C PRO A 98 2.88 2.61 6.10
N PRO A 99 3.45 1.96 7.12
CA PRO A 99 3.71 2.61 8.40
C PRO A 99 4.67 3.80 8.22
N TYR A 100 4.29 4.96 8.72
CA TYR A 100 5.01 6.22 8.53
C TYR A 100 5.29 7.01 9.81
N ILE A 101 4.85 6.52 10.96
CA ILE A 101 5.07 7.19 12.24
C ILE A 101 6.50 6.93 12.71
N SER A 102 7.24 7.99 13.06
CA SER A 102 8.59 7.82 13.58
C SER A 102 8.57 7.14 14.94
N ARG A 103 9.63 6.40 15.26
CA ARG A 103 9.77 5.69 16.55
C ARG A 103 9.62 6.65 17.75
N LEU A 104 10.05 7.89 17.61
CA LEU A 104 9.91 8.89 18.66
C LEU A 104 8.46 9.32 18.86
N GLN A 105 7.71 9.47 17.76
CA GLN A 105 6.30 9.89 17.81
C GLN A 105 5.38 8.78 18.33
N ILE A 106 5.71 7.50 18.16
CA ILE A 106 4.91 6.37 18.67
C ILE A 106 4.62 6.52 20.18
N LYS A 107 5.58 7.04 20.95
CA LYS A 107 5.42 7.23 22.40
C LYS A 107 4.33 8.22 22.78
N TYR A 108 3.94 9.08 21.85
CA TYR A 108 2.93 10.14 22.04
C TYR A 108 1.58 9.82 21.42
N LEU A 109 1.43 8.61 20.85
CA LEU A 109 0.15 8.16 20.32
C LEU A 109 -0.83 7.87 21.46
N ASP A 110 -2.10 8.05 21.17
CA ASP A 110 -3.19 7.74 22.09
C ASP A 110 -3.14 6.27 22.52
N LYS A 111 -3.45 6.02 23.79
CA LYS A 111 -3.45 4.68 24.38
C LYS A 111 -4.37 3.72 23.63
N ASP A 112 -5.45 4.21 23.07
CA ASP A 112 -6.40 3.43 22.29
C ASP A 112 -5.75 2.90 20.99
N ILE A 113 -4.94 3.73 20.32
CA ILE A 113 -4.20 3.31 19.13
C ILE A 113 -3.18 2.22 19.50
N LEU A 114 -2.41 2.45 20.58
CA LEU A 114 -1.37 1.53 21.02
C LEU A 114 -1.95 0.22 21.57
N GLY A 115 -3.17 0.23 22.11
CA GLY A 115 -3.83 -0.96 22.66
C GLY A 115 -4.45 -1.88 21.62
N PHE A 116 -4.89 -1.34 20.49
CA PHE A 116 -5.66 -2.12 19.50
C PHE A 116 -4.92 -2.32 18.16
N GLU A 117 -3.92 -1.49 17.83
CA GLU A 117 -3.20 -1.60 16.56
C GLU A 117 -1.78 -2.13 16.77
N PRO A 118 -1.32 -3.07 15.91
CA PRO A 118 0.04 -3.59 16.02
C PRO A 118 1.05 -2.46 15.73
N ILE A 119 2.02 -2.26 16.58
CA ILE A 119 3.09 -1.25 16.42
C ILE A 119 3.76 -1.38 15.04
N GLN A 120 3.95 -2.59 14.55
CA GLN A 120 4.51 -2.86 13.21
C GLN A 120 3.70 -2.25 12.06
N ALA A 121 2.40 -1.98 12.26
CA ALA A 121 1.56 -1.33 11.25
C ALA A 121 1.63 0.21 11.33
N LEU A 122 2.29 0.77 12.35
CA LEU A 122 2.40 2.20 12.61
C LEU A 122 3.84 2.72 12.43
N GLU A 123 4.84 1.92 12.87
CA GLU A 123 6.24 2.34 12.95
C GLU A 123 6.95 2.33 11.60
N GLY A 124 7.25 3.52 11.07
CA GLY A 124 8.03 3.72 9.84
C GLY A 124 9.55 3.77 10.03
N GLY A 125 10.06 3.44 11.23
CA GLY A 125 11.48 3.50 11.59
C GLY A 125 11.85 4.78 12.35
N ILE A 126 13.16 5.09 12.44
CA ILE A 126 13.67 6.20 13.27
C ILE A 126 13.01 7.52 12.90
N ASP A 127 12.90 7.81 11.61
CA ASP A 127 12.38 9.07 11.05
C ASP A 127 11.06 8.91 10.26
N GLY A 128 10.44 7.72 10.32
CA GLY A 128 9.22 7.41 9.59
C GLY A 128 9.41 7.08 8.10
N PHE A 129 10.66 7.06 7.57
CA PHE A 129 10.95 6.91 6.14
C PHE A 129 11.57 5.58 5.72
N ASN A 130 11.88 4.69 6.66
CA ASN A 130 12.55 3.43 6.33
C ASN A 130 11.71 2.56 5.36
N VAL A 131 10.41 2.46 5.60
CA VAL A 131 9.52 1.66 4.77
C VAL A 131 9.28 2.33 3.42
N TYR A 132 9.08 3.64 3.40
CA TYR A 132 8.98 4.41 2.15
C TYR A 132 10.19 4.23 1.23
N SER A 133 11.40 4.32 1.79
CA SER A 133 12.63 4.18 1.00
C SER A 133 12.70 2.83 0.29
N LYS A 134 12.28 1.77 0.95
CA LYS A 134 12.20 0.42 0.38
C LYS A 134 11.14 0.33 -0.71
N ILE A 135 9.93 0.85 -0.44
CA ILE A 135 8.82 0.85 -1.38
C ILE A 135 9.19 1.64 -2.64
N VAL A 136 9.66 2.88 -2.50
CA VAL A 136 10.02 3.73 -3.63
C VAL A 136 11.12 3.09 -4.48
N LYS A 137 12.20 2.61 -3.85
CA LYS A 137 13.28 1.89 -4.55
C LYS A 137 12.76 0.67 -5.29
N LYS A 138 11.91 -0.15 -4.66
CA LYS A 138 11.38 -1.36 -5.28
C LYS A 138 10.37 -1.02 -6.38
N SER A 139 9.55 0.00 -6.18
CA SER A 139 8.56 0.43 -7.17
C SER A 139 9.20 0.90 -8.48
N SER A 140 10.36 1.59 -8.43
CA SER A 140 11.09 1.96 -9.65
C SER A 140 11.53 0.74 -10.48
N MET A 141 11.69 -0.41 -9.83
CA MET A 141 12.05 -1.68 -10.49
C MET A 141 10.83 -2.48 -10.96
N LEU A 142 9.69 -2.35 -10.29
CA LEU A 142 8.49 -3.15 -10.52
C LEU A 142 7.43 -2.45 -11.38
N LEU A 143 7.51 -1.15 -11.57
CA LEU A 143 6.59 -0.43 -12.46
C LEU A 143 6.95 -0.67 -13.93
N LYS A 144 5.92 -0.74 -14.75
CA LYS A 144 6.03 -0.62 -16.21
C LYS A 144 6.39 0.82 -16.57
N VAL A 145 6.86 1.04 -17.80
CA VAL A 145 7.00 2.38 -18.35
C VAL A 145 5.63 3.06 -18.35
N GLY A 146 5.54 4.27 -17.79
CA GLY A 146 4.29 5.02 -17.61
C GLY A 146 3.41 4.52 -16.44
N GLY A 147 3.83 3.48 -15.72
CA GLY A 147 3.15 3.02 -14.51
C GLY A 147 3.24 4.04 -13.38
N LYS A 148 2.29 3.99 -12.45
CA LYS A 148 2.16 4.99 -11.37
C LYS A 148 2.35 4.35 -9.99
N LEU A 149 2.97 5.14 -9.09
CA LEU A 149 3.06 4.85 -7.66
C LEU A 149 2.14 5.82 -6.91
N VAL A 150 1.19 5.30 -6.14
CA VAL A 150 0.29 6.09 -5.29
C VAL A 150 0.50 5.68 -3.83
N LEU A 151 0.84 6.63 -2.99
CA LEU A 151 1.19 6.41 -1.59
C LEU A 151 0.37 7.31 -0.67
N GLU A 152 -0.14 6.75 0.43
CA GLU A 152 -0.53 7.55 1.58
C GLU A 152 0.73 8.00 2.32
N ILE A 153 0.76 9.27 2.77
CA ILE A 153 1.89 9.85 3.50
C ILE A 153 1.39 10.64 4.71
N GLY A 154 2.22 10.75 5.74
CA GLY A 154 1.96 11.64 6.87
C GLY A 154 1.89 13.10 6.42
N PHE A 155 1.07 13.91 7.12
CA PHE A 155 0.73 15.29 6.76
C PHE A 155 1.96 16.21 6.60
N ASP A 156 3.03 15.96 7.35
CA ASP A 156 4.28 16.75 7.36
C ASP A 156 5.38 16.17 6.45
N GLN A 157 5.13 15.06 5.76
CA GLN A 157 6.15 14.28 5.06
C GLN A 157 6.32 14.64 3.58
N LYS A 158 5.48 15.51 3.03
CA LYS A 158 5.42 15.86 1.60
C LYS A 158 6.79 16.21 1.00
N PHE A 159 7.49 17.16 1.58
CA PHE A 159 8.76 17.64 1.00
C PHE A 159 9.86 16.58 1.00
N LYS A 160 9.93 15.79 2.07
CA LYS A 160 10.90 14.70 2.20
C LYS A 160 10.58 13.57 1.22
N MET A 161 9.28 13.27 1.04
CA MET A 161 8.82 12.29 0.06
C MET A 161 9.15 12.71 -1.37
N LEU A 162 8.92 13.98 -1.74
CA LEU A 162 9.28 14.47 -3.08
C LEU A 162 10.78 14.33 -3.37
N LYS A 163 11.67 14.61 -2.39
CA LYS A 163 13.11 14.37 -2.53
C LYS A 163 13.43 12.90 -2.75
N LEU A 164 12.77 12.00 -2.01
CA LEU A 164 12.96 10.57 -2.14
C LEU A 164 12.51 10.07 -3.54
N LEU A 165 11.34 10.51 -4.01
CA LEU A 165 10.81 10.14 -5.33
C LEU A 165 11.74 10.60 -6.45
N LYS A 166 12.20 11.86 -6.44
CA LYS A 166 13.15 12.39 -7.44
C LYS A 166 14.45 11.59 -7.49
N LYS A 167 14.98 11.15 -6.35
CA LYS A 167 16.18 10.30 -6.27
C LYS A 167 16.03 8.97 -7.01
N HIS A 168 14.82 8.46 -7.14
CA HIS A 168 14.50 7.16 -7.77
C HIS A 168 13.77 7.30 -9.11
N VAL A 169 13.93 8.45 -9.80
CA VAL A 169 13.41 8.71 -11.15
C VAL A 169 11.88 8.72 -11.25
N PHE A 170 11.19 9.01 -10.16
CA PHE A 170 9.78 9.39 -10.20
C PHE A 170 9.72 10.92 -10.42
N VAL A 171 9.17 11.33 -11.55
CA VAL A 171 9.02 12.74 -11.91
C VAL A 171 7.55 13.12 -11.86
#